data_d75bc0669e82779ccfe47ef54c4606ef
#
_entry.id   d75bc0669e82779ccfe47ef54c4606ef
#
_cell.length_a   1.000
_cell.length_b   1.000
_cell.length_c   1.000
_cell.angle_alpha   90.00
_cell.angle_beta   90.00
_cell.angle_gamma   90.00
#
_symmetry.space_group_name_H-M   'P 1'
#
loop_
_entity.id
_entity.type
_entity.pdbx_description
1 polymer ?
#
loop_
_entity_poly.entity_id
_entity_poly.type
_entity_poly.pdbx_seq_one_letter_code
_entity_poly.pdbx_strand_id
1 'polypeptide(L)'
;MNVNIGQLTSLKLNLPADISRMAKCYVSHPSLGYFPSPFDKPFALTPASSNSITMNVRSFSVKPQTVLVNCVDVGTKELIYAWIVKLIGTEPNVTRKYEITVRCGMDSNQKFIYENRTTSFCIFEFVSSHPDIIQVMNLLSGIF
;
A
#
# COMPACT_ATOMS: atom_id res chain seq x y z
N MET A 1 -9.47 9.57 1.43
CA MET A 1 -8.31 9.89 2.29
C MET A 1 -7.17 10.43 1.43
N ASN A 2 -6.38 11.34 1.97
CA ASN A 2 -5.17 11.83 1.30
C ASN A 2 -3.99 10.94 1.67
N VAL A 3 -3.20 10.55 0.68
CA VAL A 3 -2.00 9.73 0.84
C VAL A 3 -0.86 10.33 0.01
N ASN A 4 0.34 10.37 0.53
CA ASN A 4 1.49 10.80 -0.27
C ASN A 4 1.76 9.75 -1.35
N ILE A 5 2.01 10.19 -2.57
CA ILE A 5 2.31 9.29 -3.70
C ILE A 5 3.52 8.43 -3.36
N GLY A 6 3.38 7.11 -3.58
CA GLY A 6 4.41 6.11 -3.28
C GLY A 6 4.47 5.67 -1.81
N GLN A 7 3.88 6.43 -0.88
CA GLN A 7 3.91 6.10 0.54
C GLN A 7 2.85 5.05 0.89
N LEU A 8 3.27 4.01 1.62
CA LEU A 8 2.35 3.05 2.20
C LEU A 8 1.68 3.67 3.44
N THR A 9 0.36 3.67 3.46
CA THR A 9 -0.43 4.24 4.55
C THR A 9 -1.41 3.21 5.09
N SER A 10 -1.51 3.09 6.41
CA SER A 10 -2.43 2.15 7.05
C SER A 10 -3.78 2.81 7.31
N LEU A 11 -4.85 2.11 6.94
CA LEU A 11 -6.24 2.50 7.16
C LEU A 11 -6.92 1.48 8.05
N LYS A 12 -7.59 1.94 9.10
CA LYS A 12 -8.44 1.10 9.94
C LYS A 12 -9.86 1.11 9.39
N LEU A 13 -10.43 -0.07 9.21
CA LEU A 13 -11.81 -0.29 8.81
C LEU A 13 -12.55 -0.95 9.97
N ASN A 14 -13.63 -0.31 10.41
CA ASN A 14 -14.47 -0.87 11.48
C ASN A 14 -15.55 -1.75 10.86
N LEU A 15 -15.76 -2.91 11.45
CA LEU A 15 -16.69 -3.92 10.98
C LEU A 15 -17.64 -4.30 12.10
N PRO A 16 -18.91 -3.85 12.06
CA PRO A 16 -19.90 -4.31 13.01
C PRO A 16 -20.21 -5.78 12.78
N ALA A 17 -20.46 -6.53 13.84
CA ALA A 17 -20.86 -7.91 13.77
C ALA A 17 -21.98 -8.18 14.77
N ASP A 18 -23.07 -8.78 14.30
CA ASP A 18 -24.20 -9.19 15.13
C ASP A 18 -24.06 -10.62 15.63
N ILE A 19 -23.36 -11.46 14.89
CA ILE A 19 -23.11 -12.86 15.19
C ILE A 19 -21.64 -13.22 15.00
N SER A 20 -21.20 -14.27 15.68
CA SER A 20 -19.86 -14.84 15.46
C SER A 20 -19.79 -15.55 14.12
N ARG A 21 -18.81 -15.19 13.30
CA ARG A 21 -18.58 -15.81 11.98
C ARG A 21 -17.13 -15.68 11.52
N MET A 22 -16.73 -16.51 10.58
CA MET A 22 -15.44 -16.39 9.92
C MET A 22 -15.59 -15.52 8.67
N ALA A 23 -14.80 -14.48 8.57
CA ALA A 23 -14.84 -13.51 7.48
C ALA A 23 -13.52 -13.47 6.72
N LYS A 24 -13.57 -13.05 5.45
CA LYS A 24 -12.40 -12.73 4.64
C LYS A 24 -12.67 -11.49 3.82
N CYS A 25 -11.67 -10.62 3.75
CA CYS A 25 -11.73 -9.40 2.93
C CYS A 25 -11.06 -9.56 1.59
N TYR A 26 -11.63 -8.91 0.59
CA TYR A 26 -11.15 -8.87 -0.80
C TYR A 26 -11.06 -7.43 -1.27
N VAL A 27 -10.07 -7.14 -2.08
CA VAL A 27 -9.79 -5.80 -2.60
C VAL A 27 -9.88 -5.82 -4.12
N SER A 28 -10.58 -4.84 -4.71
CA SER A 28 -10.74 -4.76 -6.17
C SER A 28 -9.44 -4.46 -6.92
N HIS A 29 -8.51 -3.74 -6.27
CA HIS A 29 -7.23 -3.31 -6.85
C HIS A 29 -6.07 -3.62 -5.88
N PRO A 30 -5.48 -4.83 -5.97
CA PRO A 30 -4.40 -5.24 -5.05
C PRO A 30 -3.14 -4.36 -5.12
N SER A 31 -2.89 -3.69 -6.25
CA SER A 31 -1.79 -2.73 -6.40
C SER A 31 -1.97 -1.45 -5.59
N LEU A 32 -3.22 -1.06 -5.32
CA LEU A 32 -3.56 0.13 -4.55
C LEU A 32 -3.81 -0.15 -3.07
N GLY A 33 -4.11 -1.39 -2.71
CA GLY A 33 -4.36 -1.75 -1.33
C GLY A 33 -4.40 -3.25 -1.08
N TYR A 34 -3.99 -3.64 0.10
CA TYR A 34 -3.97 -5.03 0.53
C TYR A 34 -4.13 -5.14 2.04
N PHE A 35 -4.50 -6.32 2.51
CA PHE A 35 -4.57 -6.63 3.93
C PHE A 35 -3.26 -7.29 4.37
N PRO A 36 -2.53 -6.70 5.35
CA PRO A 36 -1.39 -7.38 5.96
C PRO A 36 -1.85 -8.53 6.86
N SER A 37 -0.95 -9.44 7.19
CA SER A 37 -1.21 -10.47 8.20
C SER A 37 -1.63 -9.83 9.54
N PRO A 38 -2.62 -10.39 10.26
CA PRO A 38 -3.31 -11.65 9.98
C PRO A 38 -4.53 -11.51 9.04
N PHE A 39 -4.88 -10.32 8.56
CA PHE A 39 -6.12 -10.04 7.80
C PHE A 39 -6.05 -10.44 6.31
N ASP A 40 -4.90 -10.89 5.84
CA ASP A 40 -4.71 -11.54 4.53
C ASP A 40 -5.37 -12.93 4.46
N LYS A 41 -5.70 -13.50 5.63
CA LYS A 41 -6.36 -14.81 5.83
C LYS A 41 -7.75 -14.63 6.41
N PRO A 42 -8.58 -15.70 6.45
CA PRO A 42 -9.84 -15.67 7.17
C PRO A 42 -9.62 -15.35 8.67
N PHE A 43 -10.46 -14.48 9.21
CA PHE A 43 -10.43 -14.04 10.59
C PHE A 43 -11.81 -14.12 11.24
N ALA A 44 -11.84 -14.27 12.56
CA ALA A 44 -13.09 -14.34 13.32
C ALA A 44 -13.66 -12.94 13.57
N LEU A 45 -14.97 -12.78 13.35
CA LEU A 45 -15.76 -11.65 13.81
C LEU A 45 -16.46 -12.04 15.11
N THR A 46 -16.42 -11.15 16.09
CA THR A 46 -17.05 -11.36 17.39
C THR A 46 -18.15 -10.33 17.60
N PRO A 47 -19.37 -10.75 17.95
CA PRO A 47 -20.47 -9.81 18.22
C PRO A 47 -20.16 -8.94 19.43
N ALA A 48 -20.80 -7.78 19.48
CA ALA A 48 -20.68 -6.78 20.54
C ALA A 48 -19.24 -6.29 20.82
N SER A 49 -18.28 -6.63 19.95
CA SER A 49 -16.91 -6.14 20.03
C SER A 49 -16.62 -5.16 18.87
N SER A 50 -15.67 -4.26 19.09
CA SER A 50 -15.17 -3.40 18.03
C SER A 50 -14.21 -4.19 17.14
N ASN A 51 -14.76 -4.88 16.13
CA ASN A 51 -13.93 -5.53 15.13
C ASN A 51 -13.28 -4.46 14.25
N SER A 52 -11.97 -4.34 14.33
CA SER A 52 -11.18 -3.40 13.52
C SER A 52 -10.16 -4.18 12.72
N ILE A 53 -10.16 -3.97 11.42
CA ILE A 53 -9.20 -4.57 10.49
C ILE A 53 -8.30 -3.48 9.91
N THR A 54 -7.05 -3.80 9.68
CA THR A 54 -6.10 -2.87 9.09
C THR A 54 -5.86 -3.22 7.64
N MET A 55 -5.99 -2.23 6.78
CA MET A 55 -5.67 -2.30 5.36
C MET A 55 -4.52 -1.34 5.06
N ASN A 56 -3.56 -1.77 4.28
CA ASN A 56 -2.52 -0.91 3.75
C ASN A 56 -2.91 -0.41 2.36
N VAL A 57 -2.75 0.88 2.13
CA VAL A 57 -3.07 1.53 0.86
C VAL A 57 -1.88 2.35 0.36
N ARG A 58 -1.75 2.43 -0.97
CA ARG A 58 -0.73 3.22 -1.65
C ARG A 58 -1.33 3.82 -2.92
N SER A 59 -1.01 5.05 -3.23
CA SER A 59 -1.36 5.69 -4.50
C SER A 59 -0.09 6.03 -5.28
N PHE A 60 -0.15 5.91 -6.61
CA PHE A 60 0.94 6.33 -7.52
C PHE A 60 0.51 7.48 -8.43
N SER A 61 -0.65 8.09 -8.17
CA SER A 61 -1.20 9.15 -9.01
C SER A 61 -1.88 10.22 -8.17
N VAL A 62 -1.80 11.46 -8.61
CA VAL A 62 -2.60 12.58 -8.06
C VAL A 62 -4.08 12.46 -8.41
N LYS A 63 -4.44 11.69 -9.44
CA LYS A 63 -5.84 11.47 -9.81
C LYS A 63 -6.54 10.65 -8.75
N PRO A 64 -7.76 11.01 -8.35
CA PRO A 64 -8.55 10.23 -7.42
C PRO A 64 -8.72 8.78 -7.90
N GLN A 65 -8.46 7.83 -7.03
CA GLN A 65 -8.59 6.41 -7.26
C GLN A 65 -9.59 5.82 -6.28
N THR A 66 -10.33 4.80 -6.70
CA THR A 66 -11.34 4.15 -5.86
C THR A 66 -11.01 2.68 -5.73
N VAL A 67 -11.00 2.19 -4.50
CA VAL A 67 -10.82 0.78 -4.15
C VAL A 67 -12.07 0.30 -3.47
N LEU A 68 -12.70 -0.76 -4.01
CA LEU A 68 -13.79 -1.47 -3.36
C LEU A 68 -13.19 -2.56 -2.48
N VAL A 69 -13.66 -2.62 -1.25
CA VAL A 69 -13.30 -3.65 -0.26
C VAL A 69 -14.56 -4.40 0.12
N ASN A 70 -14.57 -5.71 -0.08
CA ASN A 70 -15.68 -6.60 0.28
C ASN A 70 -15.24 -7.50 1.42
N CYS A 71 -16.06 -7.58 2.47
CA CYS A 71 -15.95 -8.55 3.54
C CYS A 71 -17.01 -9.62 3.35
N VAL A 72 -16.61 -10.86 3.23
CA VAL A 72 -17.47 -12.01 2.88
C VAL A 72 -17.40 -13.06 3.97
N ASP A 73 -18.53 -13.65 4.30
CA ASP A 73 -18.61 -14.83 5.17
C ASP A 73 -17.96 -16.03 4.47
N VAL A 74 -17.03 -16.69 5.14
CA VAL A 74 -16.29 -17.81 4.55
C VAL A 74 -17.18 -19.04 4.35
N GLY A 75 -18.16 -19.26 5.24
CA GLY A 75 -19.07 -20.38 5.19
C GLY A 75 -20.18 -20.23 4.15
N THR A 76 -20.96 -19.13 4.27
CA THR A 76 -22.12 -18.87 3.41
C THR A 76 -21.81 -18.22 2.08
N LYS A 77 -20.61 -17.61 1.95
CA LYS A 77 -20.18 -16.80 0.79
C LYS A 77 -20.97 -15.50 0.61
N GLU A 78 -21.75 -15.11 1.60
CA GLU A 78 -22.54 -13.88 1.57
C GLU A 78 -21.68 -12.66 1.88
N LEU A 79 -22.03 -11.54 1.27
CA LEU A 79 -21.41 -10.25 1.56
C LEU A 79 -21.88 -9.78 2.95
N ILE A 80 -20.92 -9.62 3.88
CA ILE A 80 -21.20 -9.10 5.22
C ILE A 80 -21.18 -7.57 5.17
N TYR A 81 -20.15 -6.99 4.54
CA TYR A 81 -19.94 -5.56 4.49
C TYR A 81 -19.10 -5.15 3.29
N ALA A 82 -19.29 -3.91 2.85
CA ALA A 82 -18.48 -3.33 1.77
C ALA A 82 -18.08 -1.89 2.09
N TRP A 83 -16.85 -1.53 1.71
CA TRP A 83 -16.34 -0.17 1.79
C TRP A 83 -15.90 0.33 0.43
N ILE A 84 -16.12 1.60 0.19
CA ILE A 84 -15.52 2.33 -0.91
C ILE A 84 -14.42 3.22 -0.32
N VAL A 85 -13.17 2.89 -0.62
CA VAL A 85 -12.01 3.68 -0.19
C VAL A 85 -11.60 4.59 -1.34
N LYS A 86 -11.79 5.90 -1.16
CA LYS A 86 -11.34 6.92 -2.12
C LYS A 86 -9.96 7.41 -1.71
N LEU A 87 -8.96 7.19 -2.56
CA LEU A 87 -7.58 7.63 -2.40
C LEU A 87 -7.36 8.89 -3.24
N ILE A 88 -6.79 9.90 -2.63
CA ILE A 88 -6.37 11.14 -3.31
C ILE A 88 -4.87 11.25 -3.06
N GLY A 89 -4.08 11.04 -4.13
CA GLY A 89 -2.63 11.16 -4.06
C GLY A 89 -2.22 12.63 -3.92
N THR A 90 -1.37 12.90 -2.95
CA THR A 90 -0.69 14.19 -2.81
C THR A 90 0.76 14.03 -3.25
N GLU A 91 1.29 15.01 -3.96
CA GLU A 91 2.69 14.98 -4.35
C GLU A 91 3.58 14.97 -3.10
N PRO A 92 4.56 14.06 -3.02
CA PRO A 92 5.50 14.04 -1.93
C PRO A 92 6.44 15.25 -2.02
N ASN A 93 7.03 15.65 -0.89
CA ASN A 93 8.11 16.62 -0.91
C ASN A 93 9.32 16.04 -1.64
N VAL A 94 9.59 16.56 -2.82
CA VAL A 94 10.73 16.12 -3.63
C VAL A 94 12.01 16.68 -3.03
N THR A 95 12.88 15.83 -2.51
CA THR A 95 14.16 16.22 -1.91
C THR A 95 15.24 16.47 -2.96
N ARG A 96 15.18 15.77 -4.09
CA ARG A 96 16.10 15.92 -5.22
C ARG A 96 15.40 15.63 -6.53
N LYS A 97 15.71 16.42 -7.57
CA LYS A 97 15.26 16.22 -8.93
C LYS A 97 16.44 15.82 -9.80
N TYR A 98 16.25 14.79 -10.60
CA TYR A 98 17.22 14.34 -11.60
C TYR A 98 16.55 14.33 -12.97
N GLU A 99 17.26 14.79 -13.99
CA GLU A 99 16.84 14.67 -15.37
C GLU A 99 17.80 13.72 -16.09
N ILE A 100 17.26 12.65 -16.64
CA ILE A 100 18.05 11.60 -17.29
C ILE A 100 17.55 11.48 -18.72
N THR A 101 18.47 11.61 -19.66
CA THR A 101 18.18 11.41 -21.09
C THR A 101 18.63 10.01 -21.48
N VAL A 102 17.69 9.19 -21.95
CA VAL A 102 17.95 7.83 -22.43
C VAL A 102 17.56 7.75 -23.91
N ARG A 103 18.41 7.13 -24.73
CA ARG A 103 18.07 6.89 -26.13
C ARG A 103 16.96 5.85 -26.22
N CYS A 104 16.03 6.05 -27.14
CA CYS A 104 14.94 5.10 -27.35
C CYS A 104 15.48 3.68 -27.61
N GLY A 105 14.93 2.69 -26.91
CA GLY A 105 15.35 1.29 -26.99
C GLY A 105 16.67 0.94 -26.30
N MET A 106 17.22 1.84 -25.49
CA MET A 106 18.44 1.60 -24.72
C MET A 106 18.14 1.72 -23.22
N ASP A 107 18.84 0.90 -22.44
CA ASP A 107 18.83 1.01 -20.96
C ASP A 107 19.98 1.90 -20.51
N SER A 108 19.77 2.59 -19.39
CA SER A 108 20.79 3.40 -18.74
C SER A 108 20.79 3.15 -17.23
N ASN A 109 21.95 2.81 -16.69
CA ASN A 109 22.14 2.62 -15.26
C ASN A 109 22.62 3.93 -14.63
N GLN A 110 21.89 4.40 -13.63
CA GLN A 110 22.25 5.60 -12.86
C GLN A 110 22.39 5.24 -11.39
N LYS A 111 23.46 5.71 -10.77
CA LYS A 111 23.71 5.51 -9.34
C LYS A 111 23.26 6.74 -8.56
N PHE A 112 22.34 6.53 -7.63
CA PHE A 112 21.92 7.56 -6.66
C PHE A 112 22.52 7.23 -5.30
N ILE A 113 23.14 8.23 -4.67
CA ILE A 113 23.69 8.09 -3.33
C ILE A 113 22.72 8.75 -2.36
N TYR A 114 22.26 7.98 -1.40
CA TYR A 114 21.47 8.45 -0.28
C TYR A 114 22.28 8.32 1.00
N GLU A 115 22.38 9.41 1.73
CA GLU A 115 23.05 9.47 3.02
C GLU A 115 21.99 9.53 4.13
N ASN A 116 22.05 8.59 5.05
CA ASN A 116 21.23 8.66 6.26
C ASN A 116 21.80 9.74 7.20
N ARG A 117 21.11 10.86 7.29
CA ARG A 117 21.50 11.99 8.15
C ARG A 117 21.00 11.86 9.59
N THR A 118 20.31 10.77 9.90
CA THR A 118 19.87 10.50 11.28
C THR A 118 20.93 9.70 12.03
N THR A 119 20.94 9.82 13.34
CA THR A 119 21.82 9.02 14.23
C THR A 119 21.28 7.62 14.48
N SER A 120 20.10 7.31 13.94
CA SER A 120 19.40 6.03 14.14
C SER A 120 19.55 5.14 12.92
N PHE A 121 19.59 3.83 13.16
CA PHE A 121 19.48 2.85 12.09
C PHE A 121 18.09 2.95 11.43
N CYS A 122 18.08 3.05 10.10
CA CYS A 122 16.85 3.13 9.32
C CYS A 122 16.88 2.09 8.19
N ILE A 123 15.75 1.42 7.98
CA ILE A 123 15.54 0.56 6.81
C ILE A 123 14.80 1.39 5.76
N PHE A 124 15.35 1.46 4.56
CA PHE A 124 14.74 2.17 3.44
C PHE A 124 14.17 1.19 2.44
N GLU A 125 12.95 1.47 1.99
CA GLU A 125 12.35 0.82 0.82
C GLU A 125 12.33 1.83 -0.33
N PHE A 126 12.87 1.43 -1.47
CA PHE A 126 12.82 2.23 -2.70
C PHE A 126 11.73 1.67 -3.61
N VAL A 127 10.81 2.53 -4.00
CA VAL A 127 9.67 2.14 -4.84
C VAL A 127 9.58 3.09 -6.02
N SER A 128 9.50 2.51 -7.24
CA SER A 128 9.21 3.27 -8.44
C SER A 128 7.70 3.41 -8.64
N SER A 129 7.24 4.63 -8.99
CA SER A 129 5.86 4.84 -9.45
C SER A 129 5.59 4.28 -10.85
N HIS A 130 6.67 4.00 -11.62
CA HIS A 130 6.62 3.45 -12.98
C HIS A 130 7.65 2.34 -13.10
N PRO A 131 7.37 1.14 -12.56
CA PRO A 131 8.32 0.03 -12.53
C PRO A 131 8.63 -0.57 -13.91
N ASP A 132 7.78 -0.30 -14.89
CA ASP A 132 7.96 -0.61 -16.31
C ASP A 132 9.02 0.26 -16.99
N ILE A 133 9.28 1.46 -16.45
CA ILE A 133 10.25 2.42 -16.99
C ILE A 133 11.50 2.49 -16.13
N ILE A 134 11.34 2.47 -14.80
CA ILE A 134 12.43 2.62 -13.84
C ILE A 134 12.42 1.44 -12.87
N GLN A 135 13.45 0.63 -12.94
CA GLN A 135 13.68 -0.45 -11.97
C GLN A 135 14.70 0.02 -10.94
N VAL A 136 14.40 -0.18 -9.67
CA VAL A 136 15.32 0.10 -8.58
C VAL A 136 16.06 -1.17 -8.20
N MET A 137 17.35 -1.21 -8.46
CA MET A 137 18.22 -2.29 -8.03
C MET A 137 18.88 -1.89 -6.69
N ASN A 138 18.55 -2.60 -5.62
CA ASN A 138 19.17 -2.38 -4.31
C ASN A 138 20.59 -2.95 -4.30
N LEU A 139 21.57 -2.12 -4.61
CA LEU A 139 22.95 -2.37 -4.27
C LEU A 139 23.19 -1.83 -2.85
N LEU A 140 22.88 -2.63 -1.84
CA LEU A 140 23.30 -2.34 -0.47
C LEU A 140 24.83 -2.53 -0.37
N SER A 141 25.60 -1.55 -0.80
CA SER A 141 26.98 -1.42 -0.34
C SER A 141 26.93 -0.69 1.01
N GLY A 142 26.70 -1.44 2.08
CA GLY A 142 26.82 -0.93 3.42
C GLY A 142 28.28 -0.60 3.69
N ILE A 143 28.57 0.67 3.85
CA ILE A 143 29.72 1.10 4.64
C ILE A 143 29.13 1.42 6.01
N PHE A 144 29.49 0.61 6.98
CA PHE A 144 29.21 0.79 8.40
C PHE A 144 30.12 1.89 8.97
#